data_c8a194d35bfa2bb6ea19ec29fad16215
#
_entry.id   c8a194d35bfa2bb6ea19ec29fad16215
#
_cell.length_a   1.000
_cell.length_b   1.000
_cell.length_c   1.000
_cell.angle_alpha   90.00
_cell.angle_beta   90.00
_cell.angle_gamma   90.00
#
_symmetry.space_group_name_H-M   'P 1'
#
loop_
_entity.id
_entity.type
_entity.pdbx_description
1 polymer ?
#
loop_
_entity_poly.entity_id
_entity_poly.type
_entity_poly.pdbx_seq_one_letter_code
_entity_poly.pdbx_strand_id
1 'polypeptide(L)'
;MRHPASVSLSEVSHLQNPHRLPRTVLPRRYELSLMPDLGAAAFTGTVTIACECVEATNEIAVNAKELQIHSVSVNGSPCGFRLHEETERLVIDADITPGDVSITITFTGVLNDKLRGWYRSTFVDEKGVEQVIATTQMQSTDCRKAFPCFDEPDMKAVFAVDLKVENHLMAISKIGRAHV
;
A
#
# COMPACT_ATOMS: atom_id res chain seq x y z
N MET A 1 -0.29 28.18 -36.97
CA MET A 1 -0.87 28.35 -35.64
C MET A 1 -1.12 26.95 -35.09
N ARG A 2 -0.36 26.49 -34.07
CA ARG A 2 -0.57 25.21 -33.43
C ARG A 2 -1.53 25.48 -32.24
N HIS A 3 -2.67 24.79 -32.20
CA HIS A 3 -3.55 24.79 -31.04
C HIS A 3 -2.80 24.18 -29.86
N PRO A 4 -2.88 24.78 -28.64
CA PRO A 4 -2.36 24.13 -27.46
C PRO A 4 -3.22 22.88 -27.18
N ALA A 5 -2.56 21.77 -26.88
CA ALA A 5 -3.23 20.55 -26.44
C ALA A 5 -4.07 20.87 -25.19
N SER A 6 -5.35 20.50 -25.22
CA SER A 6 -6.23 20.61 -24.07
C SER A 6 -5.75 19.64 -23.00
N VAL A 7 -5.20 20.15 -21.90
CA VAL A 7 -4.93 19.40 -20.68
C VAL A 7 -6.27 18.86 -20.18
N SER A 8 -6.38 17.55 -19.96
CA SER A 8 -7.63 16.96 -19.50
C SER A 8 -7.93 17.43 -18.07
N LEU A 9 -9.21 17.60 -17.73
CA LEU A 9 -9.63 18.02 -16.38
C LEU A 9 -9.16 17.04 -15.27
N SER A 10 -8.88 15.78 -15.61
CA SER A 10 -8.34 14.77 -14.70
C SER A 10 -6.87 15.05 -14.30
N GLU A 11 -6.03 15.56 -15.21
CA GLU A 11 -4.66 15.97 -14.89
C GLU A 11 -4.60 17.14 -13.91
N VAL A 12 -5.63 17.99 -13.89
CA VAL A 12 -5.69 19.17 -13.01
C VAL A 12 -6.00 18.78 -11.55
N SER A 13 -6.75 17.70 -11.30
CA SER A 13 -7.16 17.32 -9.95
C SER A 13 -6.02 16.80 -9.07
N HIS A 14 -5.04 16.11 -9.66
CA HIS A 14 -3.86 15.60 -8.94
C HIS A 14 -2.84 16.70 -8.60
N LEU A 15 -2.86 17.81 -9.35
CA LEU A 15 -1.95 18.93 -9.15
C LEU A 15 -2.42 19.92 -8.07
N GLN A 16 -3.70 19.89 -7.68
CA GLN A 16 -4.25 20.86 -6.72
C GLN A 16 -3.71 20.72 -5.30
N ASN A 17 -3.31 19.52 -4.86
CA ASN A 17 -2.64 19.33 -3.58
C ASN A 17 -1.70 18.13 -3.63
N PRO A 18 -0.38 18.33 -3.84
CA PRO A 18 0.58 17.23 -3.95
C PRO A 18 0.73 16.41 -2.65
N HIS A 19 0.24 16.95 -1.52
CA HIS A 19 0.38 16.33 -0.20
C HIS A 19 -0.89 15.61 0.29
N ARG A 20 -2.01 15.71 -0.43
CA ARG A 20 -3.29 15.09 -0.03
C ARG A 20 -3.85 14.24 -1.15
N LEU A 21 -4.36 13.07 -0.79
CA LEU A 21 -5.09 12.23 -1.74
C LEU A 21 -6.48 12.80 -2.06
N PRO A 22 -7.01 12.56 -3.28
CA PRO A 22 -8.40 12.86 -3.61
C PRO A 22 -9.36 12.18 -2.64
N ARG A 23 -10.52 12.80 -2.40
CA ARG A 23 -11.56 12.29 -1.50
C ARG A 23 -12.72 11.61 -2.24
N THR A 24 -12.55 11.34 -3.51
CA THR A 24 -13.54 10.67 -4.35
C THR A 24 -13.74 9.20 -3.97
N VAL A 25 -12.67 8.56 -3.42
CA VAL A 25 -12.71 7.17 -2.93
C VAL A 25 -12.16 7.13 -1.53
N LEU A 26 -12.92 6.54 -0.60
CA LEU A 26 -12.59 6.48 0.82
C LEU A 26 -12.44 5.03 1.29
N PRO A 27 -11.33 4.67 1.96
CA PRO A 27 -11.12 3.31 2.44
C PRO A 27 -12.03 3.00 3.64
N ARG A 28 -12.55 1.77 3.69
CA ARG A 28 -13.33 1.24 4.81
C ARG A 28 -12.64 0.06 5.50
N ARG A 29 -12.01 -0.82 4.70
CA ARG A 29 -11.36 -2.03 5.20
C ARG A 29 -10.19 -2.43 4.31
N TYR A 30 -9.12 -2.88 4.96
CA TYR A 30 -7.96 -3.52 4.33
C TYR A 30 -7.90 -5.00 4.70
N GLU A 31 -7.62 -5.84 3.72
CA GLU A 31 -7.24 -7.22 3.88
C GLU A 31 -5.83 -7.38 3.32
N LEU A 32 -4.86 -7.61 4.20
CA LEU A 32 -3.44 -7.70 3.89
C LEU A 32 -2.99 -9.14 4.02
N SER A 33 -2.38 -9.70 2.98
CA SER A 33 -1.62 -10.94 3.05
C SER A 33 -0.18 -10.62 2.72
N LEU A 34 0.72 -10.85 3.67
CA LEU A 34 2.13 -10.46 3.60
C LEU A 34 3.02 -11.66 3.89
N MET A 35 4.10 -11.80 3.13
CA MET A 35 5.07 -12.89 3.29
C MET A 35 6.50 -12.33 3.24
N PRO A 36 7.17 -12.18 4.40
CA PRO A 36 8.56 -11.76 4.45
C PRO A 36 9.50 -12.91 4.12
N ASP A 37 10.59 -12.58 3.46
CA ASP A 37 11.79 -13.41 3.31
C ASP A 37 12.93 -12.68 4.02
N LEU A 38 13.25 -13.14 5.24
CA LEU A 38 14.30 -12.52 6.07
C LEU A 38 15.69 -12.72 5.47
N GLY A 39 15.92 -13.85 4.77
CA GLY A 39 17.17 -14.15 4.12
C GLY A 39 17.46 -13.26 2.92
N ALA A 40 16.47 -13.10 2.05
CA ALA A 40 16.56 -12.21 0.88
C ALA A 40 16.37 -10.73 1.22
N ALA A 41 16.01 -10.39 2.46
CA ALA A 41 15.65 -9.04 2.89
C ALA A 41 14.54 -8.42 2.01
N ALA A 42 13.54 -9.22 1.66
CA ALA A 42 12.45 -8.84 0.77
C ALA A 42 11.10 -9.31 1.33
N PHE A 43 10.02 -8.86 0.73
CA PHE A 43 8.69 -9.36 1.03
C PHE A 43 7.79 -9.30 -0.20
N THR A 44 6.80 -10.17 -0.21
CA THR A 44 5.70 -10.13 -1.17
C THR A 44 4.41 -9.81 -0.43
N GLY A 45 3.47 -9.18 -1.11
CA GLY A 45 2.20 -8.84 -0.51
C GLY A 45 1.06 -8.73 -1.50
N THR A 46 -0.13 -8.94 -0.97
CA THR A 46 -1.39 -8.60 -1.62
C THR A 46 -2.21 -7.78 -0.64
N VAL A 47 -2.74 -6.66 -1.10
CA VAL A 47 -3.70 -5.87 -0.36
C VAL A 47 -5.02 -5.80 -1.13
N THR A 48 -6.12 -6.07 -0.44
CA THR A 48 -7.46 -5.77 -0.93
C THR A 48 -8.06 -4.68 -0.06
N ILE A 49 -8.48 -3.58 -0.70
CA ILE A 49 -9.02 -2.40 -0.03
C ILE A 49 -10.49 -2.29 -0.43
N ALA A 50 -11.38 -2.53 0.52
CA ALA A 50 -12.79 -2.20 0.36
C ALA A 50 -12.98 -0.70 0.63
N CYS A 51 -13.54 -0.01 -0.36
CA CYS A 51 -13.71 1.44 -0.38
C CYS A 51 -15.16 1.82 -0.67
N GLU A 52 -15.47 3.07 -0.42
CA GLU A 52 -16.66 3.75 -0.94
C GLU A 52 -16.23 4.82 -1.95
N CYS A 53 -16.77 4.74 -3.16
CA CYS A 53 -16.71 5.83 -4.12
C CYS A 53 -17.85 6.81 -3.80
N VAL A 54 -17.51 8.07 -3.46
CA VAL A 54 -18.51 9.09 -3.10
C VAL A 54 -18.84 10.00 -4.28
N GLU A 55 -17.94 10.08 -5.26
CA GLU A 55 -18.09 10.88 -6.47
C GLU A 55 -17.49 10.11 -7.65
N ALA A 56 -18.19 10.12 -8.81
CA ALA A 56 -17.71 9.45 -10.01
C ALA A 56 -16.32 9.93 -10.42
N THR A 57 -15.44 8.98 -10.72
CA THR A 57 -14.06 9.27 -11.11
C THR A 57 -13.56 8.23 -12.11
N ASN A 58 -12.58 8.61 -12.93
CA ASN A 58 -11.87 7.72 -13.85
C ASN A 58 -10.49 7.31 -13.33
N GLU A 59 -10.09 7.78 -12.14
CA GLU A 59 -8.82 7.44 -11.52
C GLU A 59 -8.98 7.29 -10.00
N ILE A 60 -8.21 6.34 -9.44
CA ILE A 60 -8.04 6.19 -8.00
C ILE A 60 -6.56 6.43 -7.66
N ALA A 61 -6.27 7.26 -6.67
CA ALA A 61 -4.92 7.47 -6.19
C ALA A 61 -4.76 6.90 -4.77
N VAL A 62 -3.73 6.06 -4.57
CA VAL A 62 -3.27 5.59 -3.26
C VAL A 62 -1.78 5.92 -3.12
N ASN A 63 -1.27 5.94 -1.90
CA ASN A 63 0.15 6.08 -1.66
C ASN A 63 0.88 4.75 -1.84
N ALA A 64 2.04 4.78 -2.50
CA ALA A 64 2.98 3.67 -2.61
C ALA A 64 4.39 4.23 -2.81
N LYS A 65 5.36 3.70 -2.07
CA LYS A 65 6.75 4.14 -2.13
C LYS A 65 7.70 2.96 -1.97
N GLU A 66 8.72 2.90 -2.82
CA GLU A 66 9.74 1.84 -2.77
C GLU A 66 9.14 0.42 -2.89
N LEU A 67 7.99 0.31 -3.56
CA LEU A 67 7.30 -0.94 -3.85
C LEU A 67 7.30 -1.20 -5.35
N GLN A 68 7.47 -2.47 -5.73
CA GLN A 68 7.25 -2.91 -7.11
C GLN A 68 5.82 -3.45 -7.22
N ILE A 69 4.98 -2.77 -7.99
CA ILE A 69 3.60 -3.19 -8.25
C ILE A 69 3.56 -4.16 -9.42
N HIS A 70 2.91 -5.30 -9.23
CA HIS A 70 2.82 -6.35 -10.26
C HIS A 70 1.47 -6.36 -10.95
N SER A 71 0.40 -6.19 -10.20
CA SER A 71 -0.96 -6.15 -10.76
C SER A 71 -1.88 -5.29 -9.92
N VAL A 72 -2.85 -4.70 -10.58
CA VAL A 72 -3.94 -3.96 -9.97
C VAL A 72 -5.26 -4.40 -10.60
N SER A 73 -6.29 -4.59 -9.78
CA SER A 73 -7.65 -4.81 -10.24
C SER A 73 -8.64 -4.00 -9.41
N VAL A 74 -9.70 -3.55 -10.07
CA VAL A 74 -10.83 -2.85 -9.43
C VAL A 74 -12.09 -3.66 -9.70
N ASN A 75 -12.82 -4.01 -8.66
CA ASN A 75 -14.01 -4.87 -8.72
C ASN A 75 -13.77 -6.20 -9.49
N GLY A 76 -12.54 -6.77 -9.33
CA GLY A 76 -12.10 -8.00 -9.99
C GLY A 76 -11.64 -7.83 -11.44
N SER A 77 -11.76 -6.65 -12.04
CA SER A 77 -11.30 -6.37 -13.40
C SER A 77 -9.88 -5.79 -13.38
N PRO A 78 -8.92 -6.36 -14.12
CA PRO A 78 -7.57 -5.80 -14.24
C PRO A 78 -7.60 -4.37 -14.77
N CYS A 79 -6.77 -3.50 -14.20
CA CYS A 79 -6.69 -2.08 -14.54
C CYS A 79 -5.26 -1.67 -14.89
N GLY A 80 -5.13 -0.66 -15.74
CA GLY A 80 -3.88 0.07 -15.94
C GLY A 80 -3.52 0.85 -14.67
N PHE A 81 -2.23 1.04 -14.46
CA PHE A 81 -1.73 1.84 -13.36
C PHE A 81 -0.40 2.51 -13.70
N ARG A 82 -0.07 3.56 -12.96
CA ARG A 82 1.21 4.26 -13.06
C ARG A 82 1.68 4.73 -11.68
N LEU A 83 3.00 4.62 -11.46
CA LEU A 83 3.66 5.10 -10.25
C LEU A 83 4.22 6.51 -10.50
N HIS A 84 3.94 7.41 -9.59
CA HIS A 84 4.51 8.74 -9.53
C HIS A 84 5.45 8.83 -8.33
N GLU A 85 6.74 8.63 -8.57
CA GLU A 85 7.76 8.59 -7.51
C GLU A 85 7.85 9.90 -6.72
N GLU A 86 7.78 11.06 -7.40
CA GLU A 86 7.86 12.37 -6.77
C GLU A 86 6.74 12.64 -5.76
N THR A 87 5.54 12.14 -6.03
CA THR A 87 4.37 12.29 -5.15
C THR A 87 4.09 11.05 -4.32
N GLU A 88 4.89 9.98 -4.48
CA GLU A 88 4.73 8.71 -3.80
C GLU A 88 3.33 8.10 -3.97
N ARG A 89 2.78 8.17 -5.21
CA ARG A 89 1.42 7.75 -5.55
C ARG A 89 1.41 6.65 -6.59
N LEU A 90 0.52 5.71 -6.38
CA LEU A 90 0.04 4.76 -7.38
C LEU A 90 -1.31 5.28 -7.87
N VAL A 91 -1.39 5.64 -9.14
CA VAL A 91 -2.61 6.06 -9.82
C VAL A 91 -3.14 4.89 -10.63
N ILE A 92 -4.39 4.55 -10.42
CA ILE A 92 -5.09 3.40 -11.00
C ILE A 92 -6.14 3.92 -11.97
N ASP A 93 -6.11 3.45 -13.21
CA ASP A 93 -7.08 3.84 -14.25
C ASP A 93 -8.35 2.99 -14.08
N ALA A 94 -9.44 3.59 -13.61
CA ALA A 94 -10.70 2.89 -13.38
C ALA A 94 -11.89 3.85 -13.45
N ASP A 95 -12.78 3.62 -14.41
CA ASP A 95 -14.07 4.33 -14.47
C ASP A 95 -15.02 3.77 -13.41
N ILE A 96 -15.25 4.53 -12.36
CA ILE A 96 -16.13 4.13 -11.24
C ILE A 96 -17.20 5.18 -10.95
N THR A 97 -18.35 4.69 -10.56
CA THR A 97 -19.50 5.48 -10.12
C THR A 97 -19.68 5.36 -8.61
N PRO A 98 -20.40 6.28 -7.96
CA PRO A 98 -20.67 6.19 -6.53
C PRO A 98 -21.21 4.82 -6.10
N GLY A 99 -20.65 4.28 -5.00
CA GLY A 99 -20.98 2.96 -4.46
C GLY A 99 -19.75 2.23 -3.91
N ASP A 100 -19.91 0.95 -3.63
CA ASP A 100 -18.85 0.10 -3.11
C ASP A 100 -17.81 -0.23 -4.20
N VAL A 101 -16.54 -0.14 -3.84
CA VAL A 101 -15.39 -0.41 -4.71
C VAL A 101 -14.40 -1.30 -3.98
N SER A 102 -13.91 -2.32 -4.67
CA SER A 102 -12.83 -3.19 -4.16
C SER A 102 -11.59 -3.03 -5.03
N ILE A 103 -10.47 -2.69 -4.43
CA ILE A 103 -9.17 -2.53 -5.09
C ILE A 103 -8.26 -3.64 -4.61
N THR A 104 -7.72 -4.46 -5.52
CA THR A 104 -6.72 -5.49 -5.17
C THR A 104 -5.41 -5.19 -5.86
N ILE A 105 -4.32 -5.19 -5.09
CA ILE A 105 -2.97 -4.85 -5.57
C ILE A 105 -2.00 -5.94 -5.11
N THR A 106 -1.20 -6.47 -6.04
CA THR A 106 -0.09 -7.37 -5.73
C THR A 106 1.23 -6.62 -5.89
N PHE A 107 2.15 -6.84 -4.97
CA PHE A 107 3.39 -6.07 -4.91
C PHE A 107 4.52 -6.84 -4.23
N THR A 108 5.75 -6.35 -4.43
CA THR A 108 6.93 -6.75 -3.66
C THR A 108 7.62 -5.52 -3.11
N GLY A 109 8.36 -5.71 -2.02
CA GLY A 109 9.14 -4.64 -1.40
C GLY A 109 10.42 -5.19 -0.79
N VAL A 110 11.26 -4.28 -0.30
CA VAL A 110 12.54 -4.59 0.36
C VAL A 110 12.40 -4.34 1.86
N LEU A 111 12.81 -5.32 2.66
CA LEU A 111 13.01 -5.12 4.10
C LEU A 111 14.30 -4.32 4.30
N ASN A 112 14.15 -2.99 4.28
CA ASN A 112 15.29 -2.08 4.41
C ASN A 112 15.88 -2.12 5.82
N ASP A 113 16.99 -1.41 6.04
CA ASP A 113 17.68 -1.23 7.32
C ASP A 113 17.54 0.20 7.89
N LYS A 114 16.61 1.00 7.35
CA LYS A 114 16.47 2.44 7.64
C LYS A 114 15.47 2.74 8.75
N LEU A 115 14.95 1.71 9.42
CA LEU A 115 13.97 1.83 10.51
C LEU A 115 12.66 2.53 10.09
N ARG A 116 12.21 2.30 8.84
CA ARG A 116 11.02 2.93 8.26
C ARG A 116 10.23 1.95 7.41
N GLY A 117 8.91 2.05 7.48
CA GLY A 117 7.99 1.15 6.80
C GLY A 117 8.05 -0.25 7.40
N TRP A 118 8.30 -1.26 6.61
CA TRP A 118 8.61 -2.61 7.05
C TRP A 118 10.11 -2.86 6.80
N TYR A 119 10.85 -3.12 7.88
CA TYR A 119 12.29 -3.17 7.82
C TYR A 119 12.87 -4.36 8.59
N ARG A 120 14.11 -4.72 8.27
CA ARG A 120 14.89 -5.77 8.92
C ARG A 120 15.83 -5.17 9.97
N SER A 121 15.93 -5.85 11.11
CA SER A 121 16.88 -5.52 12.16
C SER A 121 17.54 -6.78 12.69
N THR A 122 18.70 -6.65 13.31
CA THR A 122 19.39 -7.75 13.96
C THR A 122 19.58 -7.48 15.45
N PHE A 123 19.58 -8.53 16.23
CA PHE A 123 19.91 -8.48 17.66
C PHE A 123 20.66 -9.75 18.06
N VAL A 124 21.37 -9.70 19.20
CA VAL A 124 22.06 -10.85 19.77
C VAL A 124 21.18 -11.42 20.89
N ASP A 125 20.86 -12.70 20.82
CA ASP A 125 20.06 -13.38 21.85
C ASP A 125 20.87 -13.69 23.13
N GLU A 126 20.20 -14.22 24.14
CA GLU A 126 20.81 -14.58 25.44
C GLU A 126 21.94 -15.63 25.33
N LYS A 127 22.00 -16.34 24.21
CA LYS A 127 23.04 -17.36 23.92
C LYS A 127 24.21 -16.79 23.12
N GLY A 128 24.19 -15.48 22.81
CA GLY A 128 25.21 -14.82 22.00
C GLY A 128 25.07 -15.06 20.49
N VAL A 129 23.89 -15.56 20.02
CA VAL A 129 23.62 -15.84 18.61
C VAL A 129 22.92 -14.62 17.99
N GLU A 130 23.41 -14.18 16.83
CA GLU A 130 22.74 -13.13 16.06
C GLU A 130 21.41 -13.65 15.47
N GLN A 131 20.36 -12.92 15.73
CA GLN A 131 19.00 -13.17 15.26
C GLN A 131 18.54 -12.06 14.36
N VAL A 132 17.67 -12.37 13.40
CA VAL A 132 17.07 -11.42 12.45
C VAL A 132 15.58 -11.30 12.72
N ILE A 133 15.08 -10.06 12.77
CA ILE A 133 13.66 -9.77 12.86
C ILE A 133 13.23 -8.84 11.72
N ALA A 134 11.99 -8.95 11.30
CA ALA A 134 11.30 -7.91 10.53
C ALA A 134 10.32 -7.19 11.45
N THR A 135 10.35 -5.87 11.43
CA THR A 135 9.46 -5.05 12.25
C THR A 135 9.00 -3.82 11.49
N THR A 136 8.02 -3.11 12.02
CA THR A 136 7.39 -1.98 11.32
C THR A 136 7.53 -0.68 12.10
N GLN A 137 7.76 0.41 11.38
CA GLN A 137 7.62 1.78 11.84
C GLN A 137 6.86 2.58 10.78
N MET A 138 5.57 2.80 11.00
CA MET A 138 4.67 3.37 10.00
C MET A 138 4.53 4.88 10.07
N GLN A 139 4.82 5.48 11.23
CA GLN A 139 4.71 6.94 11.41
C GLN A 139 5.92 7.68 10.82
N SER A 140 5.69 8.87 10.25
CA SER A 140 4.41 9.53 10.00
C SER A 140 3.78 9.13 8.67
N THR A 141 4.55 8.82 7.64
CA THR A 141 4.13 8.56 6.24
C THR A 141 4.87 7.37 5.63
N ASP A 142 5.26 6.41 6.46
CA ASP A 142 6.06 5.26 6.03
C ASP A 142 5.21 3.97 5.86
N CYS A 143 3.90 4.03 6.13
CA CYS A 143 2.98 2.92 5.85
C CYS A 143 2.99 2.54 4.36
N ARG A 144 3.06 3.54 3.48
CA ARG A 144 3.17 3.40 2.03
C ARG A 144 4.40 2.65 1.52
N LYS A 145 5.41 2.42 2.38
CA LYS A 145 6.58 1.58 2.09
C LYS A 145 6.36 0.11 2.43
N ALA A 146 5.36 -0.19 3.25
CA ALA A 146 5.02 -1.55 3.61
C ALA A 146 3.94 -2.14 2.69
N PHE A 147 2.97 -1.35 2.27
CA PHE A 147 1.92 -1.72 1.32
C PHE A 147 1.24 -0.49 0.72
N PRO A 148 0.65 -0.58 -0.48
CA PRO A 148 -0.15 0.50 -1.05
C PRO A 148 -1.36 0.81 -0.17
N CYS A 149 -1.57 2.10 0.17
CA CYS A 149 -2.62 2.50 1.10
C CYS A 149 -3.04 3.97 0.92
N PHE A 150 -4.16 4.34 1.49
CA PHE A 150 -4.53 5.73 1.72
C PHE A 150 -3.84 6.19 3.01
N ASP A 151 -2.58 6.66 2.88
CA ASP A 151 -1.71 6.97 4.02
C ASP A 151 -1.97 8.38 4.55
N GLU A 152 -3.23 8.60 4.98
CA GLU A 152 -3.68 9.85 5.57
C GLU A 152 -4.35 9.62 6.94
N PRO A 153 -4.04 10.46 7.96
CA PRO A 153 -4.47 10.22 9.34
C PRO A 153 -5.98 10.20 9.56
N ASP A 154 -6.74 10.88 8.71
CA ASP A 154 -8.20 10.98 8.78
C ASP A 154 -8.93 9.92 7.92
N MET A 155 -8.21 9.18 7.08
CA MET A 155 -8.75 8.04 6.32
C MET A 155 -8.72 6.76 7.17
N LYS A 156 -9.58 6.69 8.18
CA LYS A 156 -9.68 5.54 9.10
C LYS A 156 -10.29 4.33 8.39
N ALA A 157 -9.74 3.14 8.68
CA ALA A 157 -10.25 1.87 8.16
C ALA A 157 -10.04 0.72 9.16
N VAL A 158 -10.71 -0.39 8.95
CA VAL A 158 -10.49 -1.65 9.65
C VAL A 158 -9.39 -2.43 8.93
N PHE A 159 -8.48 -3.06 9.67
CA PHE A 159 -7.40 -3.87 9.10
C PHE A 159 -7.54 -5.33 9.54
N ALA A 160 -7.51 -6.24 8.56
CA ALA A 160 -7.25 -7.65 8.74
C ALA A 160 -5.87 -7.94 8.14
N VAL A 161 -4.98 -8.57 8.92
CA VAL A 161 -3.60 -8.84 8.51
C VAL A 161 -3.34 -10.33 8.62
N ASP A 162 -2.90 -10.92 7.53
CA ASP A 162 -2.43 -12.30 7.42
C ASP A 162 -0.93 -12.28 7.14
N LEU A 163 -0.14 -12.81 8.06
CA LEU A 163 1.32 -12.91 7.95
C LEU A 163 1.72 -14.37 7.73
N LYS A 164 2.24 -14.68 6.56
CA LYS A 164 2.76 -15.99 6.22
C LYS A 164 4.26 -16.03 6.49
N VAL A 165 4.67 -16.73 7.54
CA VAL A 165 6.07 -16.82 7.97
C VAL A 165 6.52 -18.29 8.00
N GLU A 166 7.84 -18.50 8.01
CA GLU A 166 8.40 -19.85 8.19
C GLU A 166 8.02 -20.43 9.55
N ASN A 167 7.86 -21.76 9.64
CA ASN A 167 7.35 -22.46 10.82
C ASN A 167 8.15 -22.23 12.11
N HIS A 168 9.41 -21.83 12.02
CA HIS A 168 10.26 -21.55 13.18
C HIS A 168 10.17 -20.10 13.66
N LEU A 169 9.47 -19.24 12.93
CA LEU A 169 9.30 -17.81 13.25
C LEU A 169 7.97 -17.57 13.98
N MET A 170 7.98 -16.58 14.85
CA MET A 170 6.78 -16.08 15.51
C MET A 170 6.33 -14.79 14.81
N ALA A 171 5.07 -14.73 14.41
CA ALA A 171 4.46 -13.54 13.86
C ALA A 171 3.60 -12.84 14.93
N ILE A 172 3.81 -11.54 15.11
CA ILE A 172 3.03 -10.69 16.01
C ILE A 172 2.49 -9.52 15.19
N SER A 173 1.20 -9.30 15.27
CA SER A 173 0.54 -8.18 14.62
C SER A 173 -0.29 -7.40 15.64
N LYS A 174 -0.83 -6.25 15.21
CA LYS A 174 -1.79 -5.46 15.97
C LYS A 174 -2.96 -6.34 16.43
N ILE A 175 -3.58 -6.03 17.58
CA ILE A 175 -4.67 -6.79 18.19
C ILE A 175 -5.74 -7.15 17.15
N GLY A 176 -5.81 -8.42 16.80
CA GLY A 176 -6.68 -9.04 15.80
C GLY A 176 -6.33 -10.52 15.67
N ARG A 177 -7.14 -11.31 14.97
CA ARG A 177 -6.82 -12.74 14.76
C ARG A 177 -5.60 -12.85 13.85
N ALA A 178 -4.48 -13.32 14.40
CA ALA A 178 -3.40 -13.86 13.60
C ALA A 178 -3.73 -15.32 13.27
N HIS A 179 -3.74 -15.69 11.99
CA HIS A 179 -3.72 -17.08 11.56
C HIS A 179 -2.28 -17.41 11.18
N VAL A 180 -1.70 -18.35 11.90
CA VAL A 180 -0.39 -18.96 11.61
C VAL A 180 -0.62 -20.18 10.74
#